data_41aec189453fe48d4be53385c26cb294
#
_entry.id   41aec189453fe48d4be53385c26cb294
#
_cell.length_a   1.000
_cell.length_b   1.000
_cell.length_c   1.000
_cell.angle_alpha   90.00
_cell.angle_beta   90.00
_cell.angle_gamma   90.00
#
_symmetry.space_group_name_H-M   'P 1'
#
loop_
_entity.id
_entity.type
_entity.pdbx_description
1 polymer ?
#
loop_
_entity_poly.entity_id
_entity_poly.type
_entity_poly.pdbx_seq_one_letter_code
_entity_poly.pdbx_strand_id
1 'polypeptide(L)'
;VSKHGNHTLFMNDLFYLEHDLGVNIVWHKDGQDAIQTIVDEMHFPGRIGIDKNWASHFLLDLMKKLPDAKYINASPCVDLVRMKKDLQEQVLMIESSKINDAVMEEIIPFIQEGVTEKQLAKKLDELFFNHHSTCYGAIVAFGKNAADPHHENDDTLLRKGDCVLIDMGCVYKGYCSDMTRTFFYEGILEEEIKVYEIVKKANE
;
A
#
# COMPACT_ATOMS: atom_id res chain seq x y z
N VAL A 1 -12.71 -3.15 19.12
CA VAL A 1 -11.90 -2.43 20.12
C VAL A 1 -12.81 -1.68 21.08
N SER A 2 -12.67 -1.90 22.37
CA SER A 2 -13.46 -1.26 23.41
C SER A 2 -12.71 -0.07 24.02
N LYS A 3 -13.42 1.01 24.35
CA LYS A 3 -12.84 2.15 25.10
C LYS A 3 -12.40 1.78 26.54
N HIS A 4 -12.84 0.63 27.03
CA HIS A 4 -12.54 0.13 28.39
C HIS A 4 -11.40 -0.88 28.41
N GLY A 5 -10.68 -1.09 27.32
CA GLY A 5 -9.51 -1.96 27.24
C GLY A 5 -9.79 -3.44 26.95
N ASN A 6 -11.04 -3.85 26.93
CA ASN A 6 -11.40 -5.22 26.55
C ASN A 6 -11.48 -5.32 25.03
N HIS A 7 -10.41 -5.81 24.41
CA HIS A 7 -10.32 -6.01 22.96
C HIS A 7 -10.66 -7.44 22.61
N THR A 8 -11.52 -7.65 21.63
CA THR A 8 -11.91 -8.98 21.16
C THR A 8 -11.62 -9.09 19.66
N LEU A 9 -10.98 -10.17 19.28
CA LEU A 9 -10.78 -10.59 17.91
C LEU A 9 -11.82 -11.68 17.59
N PHE A 10 -12.59 -11.46 16.52
CA PHE A 10 -13.53 -12.45 16.00
C PHE A 10 -12.86 -13.19 14.84
N MET A 11 -12.78 -14.51 14.93
CA MET A 11 -12.09 -15.31 13.93
C MET A 11 -12.92 -16.50 13.50
N ASN A 12 -12.86 -16.79 12.21
CA ASN A 12 -13.39 -18.04 11.67
C ASN A 12 -12.45 -19.19 12.05
N ASP A 13 -13.00 -20.35 12.44
CA ASP A 13 -12.26 -21.53 12.88
C ASP A 13 -11.48 -22.23 11.75
N LEU A 14 -11.62 -21.79 10.51
CA LEU A 14 -10.75 -22.17 9.39
C LEU A 14 -9.35 -21.52 9.47
N PHE A 15 -9.21 -20.44 10.23
CA PHE A 15 -7.93 -19.78 10.43
C PHE A 15 -7.26 -20.31 11.70
N TYR A 16 -5.95 -20.20 11.71
CA TYR A 16 -5.19 -20.66 12.85
C TYR A 16 -4.21 -19.53 13.26
N LEU A 17 -3.96 -19.42 14.55
CA LEU A 17 -3.05 -18.42 15.10
C LEU A 17 -1.76 -19.08 15.53
N GLU A 18 -0.64 -18.56 15.04
CA GLU A 18 0.70 -19.05 15.41
C GLU A 18 1.13 -18.60 16.81
N HIS A 19 0.58 -17.47 17.28
CA HIS A 19 1.00 -16.84 18.53
C HIS A 19 -0.19 -16.31 19.32
N ASP A 20 -0.03 -16.23 20.64
CA ASP A 20 -0.96 -15.50 21.51
C ASP A 20 -0.88 -13.98 21.18
N LEU A 21 -2.01 -13.40 20.85
CA LEU A 21 -2.13 -11.98 20.53
C LEU A 21 -2.42 -11.10 21.75
N GLY A 22 -2.55 -11.69 22.95
CA GLY A 22 -2.86 -10.95 24.17
C GLY A 22 -4.24 -10.26 24.17
N VAL A 23 -5.17 -10.73 23.32
CA VAL A 23 -6.55 -10.24 23.23
C VAL A 23 -7.54 -11.39 23.37
N ASN A 24 -8.75 -11.09 23.81
CA ASN A 24 -9.82 -12.09 23.82
C ASN A 24 -10.15 -12.53 22.39
N ILE A 25 -10.31 -13.86 22.18
CA ILE A 25 -10.64 -14.40 20.85
C ILE A 25 -11.96 -15.14 20.94
N VAL A 26 -12.87 -14.73 20.05
CA VAL A 26 -14.15 -15.40 19.86
C VAL A 26 -14.13 -16.09 18.50
N TRP A 27 -14.22 -17.42 18.55
CA TRP A 27 -14.22 -18.25 17.35
C TRP A 27 -15.64 -18.47 16.85
N HIS A 28 -15.85 -18.41 15.55
CA HIS A 28 -17.07 -18.81 14.88
C HIS A 28 -16.80 -19.82 13.78
N LYS A 29 -17.76 -20.73 13.57
CA LYS A 29 -17.66 -21.75 12.53
C LYS A 29 -17.89 -21.15 11.14
N ASP A 30 -17.33 -21.80 10.14
CA ASP A 30 -17.66 -21.49 8.76
C ASP A 30 -19.16 -21.65 8.52
N GLY A 31 -19.76 -20.69 7.78
CA GLY A 31 -21.21 -20.64 7.55
C GLY A 31 -22.05 -20.08 8.71
N GLN A 32 -21.46 -19.77 9.88
CA GLN A 32 -22.15 -18.99 10.91
C GLN A 32 -22.23 -17.51 10.53
N ASP A 33 -23.28 -16.85 11.01
CA ASP A 33 -23.43 -15.41 10.88
C ASP A 33 -22.42 -14.68 11.80
N ALA A 34 -21.30 -14.25 11.19
CA ALA A 34 -20.24 -13.56 11.91
C ALA A 34 -20.73 -12.26 12.57
N ILE A 35 -21.69 -11.55 11.96
CA ILE A 35 -22.24 -10.33 12.53
C ILE A 35 -23.11 -10.65 13.75
N GLN A 36 -23.84 -11.76 13.73
CA GLN A 36 -24.56 -12.21 14.92
C GLN A 36 -23.62 -12.55 16.07
N THR A 37 -22.51 -13.24 15.77
CA THR A 37 -21.48 -13.52 16.78
C THR A 37 -20.90 -12.23 17.40
N ILE A 38 -20.67 -11.19 16.59
CA ILE A 38 -20.24 -9.88 17.09
C ILE A 38 -21.31 -9.25 17.99
N VAL A 39 -22.58 -9.28 17.58
CA VAL A 39 -23.70 -8.70 18.33
C VAL A 39 -23.88 -9.39 19.68
N ASP A 40 -23.77 -10.70 19.73
CA ASP A 40 -23.93 -11.51 20.96
C ASP A 40 -22.87 -11.17 22.02
N GLU A 41 -21.67 -10.81 21.58
CA GLU A 41 -20.56 -10.38 22.46
C GLU A 41 -20.60 -8.89 22.84
N MET A 42 -21.41 -8.11 22.14
CA MET A 42 -21.53 -6.68 22.41
C MET A 42 -22.49 -6.41 23.57
N HIS A 43 -21.96 -5.95 24.69
CA HIS A 43 -22.78 -5.34 25.74
C HIS A 43 -23.24 -3.97 25.26
N PHE A 44 -24.50 -3.81 25.01
CA PHE A 44 -25.22 -2.71 24.33
C PHE A 44 -24.37 -1.44 24.06
N PRO A 45 -23.98 -1.18 22.84
CA PRO A 45 -23.25 0.01 22.48
C PRO A 45 -24.23 1.12 22.13
N GLY A 46 -24.34 2.14 22.94
CA GLY A 46 -25.06 3.35 22.55
C GLY A 46 -24.47 3.96 21.28
N ARG A 47 -23.14 3.73 21.06
CA ARG A 47 -22.39 4.25 19.91
C ARG A 47 -21.34 3.26 19.44
N ILE A 48 -21.35 2.96 18.15
CA ILE A 48 -20.44 2.02 17.49
C ILE A 48 -19.55 2.77 16.51
N GLY A 49 -18.23 2.61 16.66
CA GLY A 49 -17.24 3.11 15.71
C GLY A 49 -17.00 2.10 14.61
N ILE A 50 -17.08 2.53 13.35
CA ILE A 50 -16.86 1.70 12.17
C ILE A 50 -15.59 2.15 11.46
N ASP A 51 -14.79 1.19 11.01
CA ASP A 51 -13.63 1.46 10.17
C ASP A 51 -14.05 1.77 8.73
N LYS A 52 -13.36 2.73 8.09
CA LYS A 52 -13.63 3.16 6.70
C LYS A 52 -13.51 2.05 5.66
N ASN A 53 -12.68 1.04 5.94
CA ASN A 53 -12.41 -0.06 5.02
C ASN A 53 -13.29 -1.30 5.31
N TRP A 54 -14.15 -1.25 6.34
CA TRP A 54 -15.01 -2.38 6.65
C TRP A 54 -16.07 -2.55 5.57
N ALA A 55 -16.22 -3.77 5.03
CA ALA A 55 -17.11 -4.00 3.91
C ALA A 55 -18.56 -3.63 4.23
N SER A 56 -19.20 -2.89 3.34
CA SER A 56 -20.53 -2.29 3.55
C SER A 56 -21.63 -3.31 3.86
N HIS A 57 -21.55 -4.52 3.31
CA HIS A 57 -22.54 -5.57 3.62
C HIS A 57 -22.54 -5.96 5.10
N PHE A 58 -21.37 -6.05 5.74
CA PHE A 58 -21.28 -6.30 7.18
C PHE A 58 -21.85 -5.15 7.99
N LEU A 59 -21.59 -3.90 7.57
CA LEU A 59 -22.16 -2.73 8.22
C LEU A 59 -23.70 -2.71 8.14
N LEU A 60 -24.25 -3.00 6.96
CA LEU A 60 -25.70 -3.03 6.76
C LEU A 60 -26.38 -4.13 7.60
N ASP A 61 -25.75 -5.29 7.71
CA ASP A 61 -26.25 -6.38 8.56
C ASP A 61 -26.17 -6.00 10.05
N LEU A 62 -25.08 -5.35 10.47
CA LEU A 62 -24.94 -4.85 11.84
C LEU A 62 -26.01 -3.79 12.17
N MET A 63 -26.25 -2.84 11.25
CA MET A 63 -27.28 -1.81 11.40
C MET A 63 -28.69 -2.42 11.50
N LYS A 64 -28.95 -3.48 10.74
CA LYS A 64 -30.21 -4.20 10.80
C LYS A 64 -30.40 -4.92 12.13
N LYS A 65 -29.35 -5.47 12.72
CA LYS A 65 -29.40 -6.18 14.01
C LYS A 65 -29.42 -5.23 15.21
N LEU A 66 -28.81 -4.06 15.09
CA LEU A 66 -28.72 -3.04 16.14
C LEU A 66 -29.26 -1.68 15.64
N PRO A 67 -30.58 -1.56 15.37
CA PRO A 67 -31.17 -0.36 14.74
C PRO A 67 -31.11 0.88 15.64
N ASP A 68 -31.03 0.71 16.96
CA ASP A 68 -30.98 1.81 17.93
C ASP A 68 -29.57 2.32 18.22
N ALA A 69 -28.55 1.67 17.66
CA ALA A 69 -27.15 2.10 17.83
C ALA A 69 -26.82 3.30 16.95
N LYS A 70 -25.99 4.21 17.46
CA LYS A 70 -25.44 5.32 16.69
C LYS A 70 -24.12 4.92 16.06
N TYR A 71 -24.05 4.93 14.74
CA TYR A 71 -22.85 4.57 13.98
C TYR A 71 -22.03 5.82 13.66
N ILE A 72 -20.72 5.73 13.87
CA ILE A 72 -19.76 6.82 13.59
C ILE A 72 -18.52 6.27 12.90
N ASN A 73 -17.84 7.09 12.11
CA ASN A 73 -16.53 6.75 11.58
C ASN A 73 -15.48 6.81 12.72
N ALA A 74 -14.84 5.66 13.02
CA ALA A 74 -13.80 5.56 14.04
C ALA A 74 -12.38 5.45 13.45
N SER A 75 -12.24 5.38 12.13
CA SER A 75 -10.93 5.30 11.48
C SER A 75 -9.95 6.40 11.89
N PRO A 76 -10.37 7.68 12.11
CA PRO A 76 -9.44 8.70 12.56
C PRO A 76 -8.71 8.36 13.87
N CYS A 77 -9.31 7.58 14.76
CA CYS A 77 -8.67 7.16 16.00
C CYS A 77 -7.47 6.25 15.73
N VAL A 78 -7.60 5.34 14.78
CA VAL A 78 -6.54 4.42 14.36
C VAL A 78 -5.52 5.15 13.47
N ASP A 79 -6.00 5.96 12.52
CA ASP A 79 -5.14 6.70 11.59
C ASP A 79 -4.17 7.64 12.34
N LEU A 80 -4.64 8.33 13.38
CA LEU A 80 -3.80 9.20 14.21
C LEU A 80 -2.70 8.43 14.96
N VAL A 81 -2.99 7.24 15.47
CA VAL A 81 -1.98 6.40 16.12
C VAL A 81 -0.96 5.91 15.10
N ARG A 82 -1.41 5.40 13.96
CA ARG A 82 -0.55 4.89 12.87
C ARG A 82 0.29 5.98 12.20
N MET A 83 -0.16 7.23 12.24
CA MET A 83 0.56 8.37 11.66
C MET A 83 1.91 8.62 12.36
N LYS A 84 1.97 8.38 13.67
CA LYS A 84 3.20 8.52 14.45
C LYS A 84 3.88 7.17 14.57
N LYS A 85 5.06 7.05 13.95
CA LYS A 85 5.89 5.85 13.98
C LYS A 85 6.82 5.89 15.19
N ASP A 86 6.88 4.81 15.93
CA ASP A 86 7.88 4.62 16.97
C ASP A 86 9.29 4.39 16.41
N LEU A 87 10.29 4.20 17.27
CA LEU A 87 11.68 4.04 16.84
C LEU A 87 11.91 2.75 16.05
N GLN A 88 11.19 1.67 16.35
CA GLN A 88 11.33 0.40 15.63
C GLN A 88 10.67 0.50 14.25
N GLU A 89 9.50 1.10 14.17
CA GLU A 89 8.79 1.39 12.93
C GLU A 89 9.62 2.31 12.01
N GLN A 90 10.28 3.34 12.57
CA GLN A 90 11.16 4.23 11.81
C GLN A 90 12.35 3.47 11.20
N VAL A 91 12.96 2.55 11.94
CA VAL A 91 14.03 1.68 11.41
C VAL A 91 13.52 0.86 10.22
N LEU A 92 12.34 0.25 10.31
CA LEU A 92 11.77 -0.53 9.22
C LEU A 92 11.45 0.32 7.99
N MET A 93 10.96 1.56 8.17
CA MET A 93 10.74 2.50 7.07
C MET A 93 12.05 2.89 6.39
N ILE A 94 13.11 3.15 7.17
CA ILE A 94 14.44 3.45 6.63
C ILE A 94 14.99 2.27 5.84
N GLU A 95 14.87 1.04 6.35
CA GLU A 95 15.33 -0.16 5.62
C GLU A 95 14.52 -0.38 4.34
N SER A 96 13.20 -0.16 4.36
CA SER A 96 12.36 -0.21 3.15
C SER A 96 12.83 0.82 2.11
N SER A 97 13.17 2.05 2.53
CA SER A 97 13.68 3.09 1.63
C SER A 97 15.06 2.75 1.05
N LYS A 98 15.96 2.14 1.84
CA LYS A 98 17.26 1.68 1.34
C LYS A 98 17.13 0.58 0.29
N ILE A 99 16.13 -0.29 0.42
CA ILE A 99 15.83 -1.29 -0.60
C ILE A 99 15.42 -0.61 -1.90
N ASN A 100 14.57 0.43 -1.83
CA ASN A 100 14.23 1.23 -3.01
C ASN A 100 15.47 1.85 -3.68
N ASP A 101 16.38 2.46 -2.90
CA ASP A 101 17.61 3.03 -3.42
C ASP A 101 18.44 1.96 -4.16
N ALA A 102 18.64 0.80 -3.55
CA ALA A 102 19.40 -0.30 -4.14
C ALA A 102 18.76 -0.81 -5.44
N VAL A 103 17.45 -1.06 -5.44
CA VAL A 103 16.72 -1.52 -6.63
C VAL A 103 16.74 -0.48 -7.74
N MET A 104 16.66 0.82 -7.40
CA MET A 104 16.77 1.89 -8.40
C MET A 104 18.15 1.92 -9.05
N GLU A 105 19.22 1.67 -8.31
CA GLU A 105 20.59 1.54 -8.89
C GLU A 105 20.72 0.29 -9.74
N GLU A 106 20.17 -0.83 -9.29
CA GLU A 106 20.25 -2.11 -9.99
C GLU A 106 19.43 -2.17 -11.28
N ILE A 107 18.36 -1.38 -11.42
CA ILE A 107 17.52 -1.37 -12.63
C ILE A 107 18.15 -0.57 -13.79
N ILE A 108 19.03 0.38 -13.51
CA ILE A 108 19.63 1.26 -14.53
C ILE A 108 20.25 0.47 -15.71
N PRO A 109 21.02 -0.60 -15.52
CA PRO A 109 21.60 -1.37 -16.63
C PRO A 109 20.56 -2.04 -17.54
N PHE A 110 19.32 -2.19 -17.10
CA PHE A 110 18.25 -2.79 -17.89
C PHE A 110 17.42 -1.77 -18.68
N ILE A 111 17.69 -0.46 -18.49
CA ILE A 111 17.11 0.61 -19.30
C ILE A 111 17.88 0.65 -20.63
N GLN A 112 17.40 -0.16 -21.59
CA GLN A 112 18.06 -0.34 -22.89
C GLN A 112 17.05 -0.18 -24.03
N GLU A 113 17.51 0.28 -25.20
CA GLU A 113 16.67 0.41 -26.36
C GLU A 113 15.93 -0.90 -26.69
N GLY A 114 14.65 -0.79 -26.97
CA GLY A 114 13.80 -1.91 -27.32
C GLY A 114 13.24 -2.72 -26.14
N VAL A 115 13.59 -2.39 -24.89
CA VAL A 115 12.89 -2.95 -23.72
C VAL A 115 11.47 -2.39 -23.66
N THR A 116 10.48 -3.18 -23.24
CA THR A 116 9.13 -2.68 -22.98
C THR A 116 8.95 -2.24 -21.53
N GLU A 117 7.95 -1.37 -21.29
CA GLU A 117 7.56 -0.96 -19.92
C GLU A 117 7.25 -2.17 -19.03
N LYS A 118 6.46 -3.14 -19.55
CA LYS A 118 6.15 -4.40 -18.85
C LYS A 118 7.39 -5.22 -18.52
N GLN A 119 8.36 -5.29 -19.43
CA GLN A 119 9.58 -6.05 -19.19
C GLN A 119 10.42 -5.38 -18.08
N LEU A 120 10.51 -4.07 -18.08
CA LEU A 120 11.25 -3.35 -17.05
C LEU A 120 10.53 -3.41 -15.70
N ALA A 121 9.20 -3.30 -15.68
CA ALA A 121 8.40 -3.47 -14.45
C ALA A 121 8.55 -4.88 -13.86
N LYS A 122 8.51 -5.92 -14.70
CA LYS A 122 8.77 -7.30 -14.26
C LYS A 122 10.18 -7.44 -13.66
N LYS A 123 11.15 -6.75 -14.25
CA LYS A 123 12.53 -6.78 -13.72
C LYS A 123 12.62 -6.11 -12.35
N LEU A 124 11.87 -5.04 -12.11
CA LEU A 124 11.76 -4.42 -10.78
C LEU A 124 11.18 -5.40 -9.75
N ASP A 125 10.13 -6.15 -10.09
CA ASP A 125 9.58 -7.18 -9.21
C ASP A 125 10.63 -8.24 -8.82
N GLU A 126 11.43 -8.71 -9.78
CA GLU A 126 12.52 -9.67 -9.54
C GLU A 126 13.59 -9.09 -8.60
N LEU A 127 13.97 -7.82 -8.79
CA LEU A 127 14.98 -7.16 -7.94
C LEU A 127 14.44 -6.98 -6.51
N PHE A 128 13.22 -6.50 -6.33
CA PHE A 128 12.61 -6.41 -5.01
C PHE A 128 12.52 -7.76 -4.30
N PHE A 129 12.16 -8.81 -5.02
CA PHE A 129 12.13 -10.16 -4.46
C PHE A 129 13.52 -10.62 -3.98
N ASN A 130 14.59 -10.30 -4.72
CA ASN A 130 15.97 -10.61 -4.30
C ASN A 130 16.37 -9.88 -3.02
N HIS A 131 15.80 -8.72 -2.77
CA HIS A 131 15.95 -7.95 -1.52
C HIS A 131 14.97 -8.37 -0.40
N HIS A 132 14.32 -9.53 -0.53
CA HIS A 132 13.35 -10.05 0.45
C HIS A 132 12.20 -9.07 0.74
N SER A 133 11.80 -8.31 -0.26
CA SER A 133 10.69 -7.37 -0.20
C SER A 133 9.68 -7.66 -1.31
N THR A 134 8.52 -7.03 -1.22
CA THR A 134 7.44 -7.20 -2.20
C THR A 134 7.16 -5.86 -2.86
N CYS A 135 7.27 -5.79 -4.18
CA CYS A 135 6.79 -4.64 -4.94
C CYS A 135 5.25 -4.58 -4.84
N TYR A 136 4.69 -3.40 -4.60
CA TYR A 136 3.22 -3.22 -4.61
C TYR A 136 2.69 -2.61 -5.91
N GLY A 137 3.49 -2.70 -6.97
CA GLY A 137 3.23 -2.20 -8.30
C GLY A 137 4.20 -1.07 -8.66
N ALA A 138 4.91 -1.23 -9.77
CA ALA A 138 5.76 -0.19 -10.32
C ALA A 138 5.11 0.40 -11.56
N ILE A 139 5.13 1.72 -11.70
CA ILE A 139 4.82 2.42 -12.95
C ILE A 139 6.14 2.63 -13.68
N VAL A 140 6.22 2.09 -14.87
CA VAL A 140 7.30 2.36 -15.83
C VAL A 140 6.68 3.01 -17.05
N ALA A 141 7.09 4.23 -17.37
CA ALA A 141 6.49 4.99 -18.44
C ALA A 141 7.55 5.60 -19.35
N PHE A 142 7.42 5.36 -20.66
CA PHE A 142 8.35 5.86 -21.68
C PHE A 142 7.75 6.98 -22.51
N GLY A 143 8.55 8.00 -22.78
CA GLY A 143 8.20 9.14 -23.61
C GLY A 143 6.88 9.78 -23.16
N LYS A 144 5.87 9.83 -24.05
CA LYS A 144 4.57 10.45 -23.79
C LYS A 144 3.78 9.80 -22.65
N ASN A 145 4.00 8.51 -22.39
CA ASN A 145 3.31 7.77 -21.32
C ASN A 145 3.67 8.32 -19.93
N ALA A 146 4.87 8.91 -19.78
CA ALA A 146 5.31 9.55 -18.54
C ALA A 146 4.49 10.79 -18.14
N ALA A 147 3.61 11.28 -19.00
CA ALA A 147 2.69 12.37 -18.69
C ALA A 147 1.41 11.90 -17.96
N ASP A 148 1.14 10.60 -17.91
CA ASP A 148 0.02 10.03 -17.17
C ASP A 148 0.48 9.55 -15.80
N PRO A 149 0.04 10.19 -14.68
CA PRO A 149 0.46 9.82 -13.33
C PRO A 149 0.02 8.41 -12.90
N HIS A 150 -0.96 7.83 -13.56
CA HIS A 150 -1.50 6.49 -13.26
C HIS A 150 -1.39 5.56 -14.47
N HIS A 151 -0.35 5.76 -15.29
CA HIS A 151 -0.10 4.94 -16.45
C HIS A 151 -0.03 3.45 -16.09
N GLU A 152 -0.74 2.62 -16.85
CA GLU A 152 -0.62 1.18 -16.77
C GLU A 152 0.47 0.70 -17.75
N ASN A 153 1.49 0.04 -17.24
CA ASN A 153 2.59 -0.49 -18.03
C ASN A 153 2.10 -1.27 -19.24
N ASP A 154 2.54 -0.90 -20.44
CA ASP A 154 2.15 -1.56 -21.68
C ASP A 154 3.36 -2.11 -22.48
N ASP A 155 3.16 -2.41 -23.73
CA ASP A 155 4.21 -2.94 -24.62
C ASP A 155 4.94 -1.83 -25.39
N THR A 156 4.87 -0.56 -24.92
CA THR A 156 5.64 0.56 -25.46
C THR A 156 7.13 0.26 -25.32
N LEU A 157 7.85 0.40 -26.42
CA LEU A 157 9.28 0.17 -26.50
C LEU A 157 10.04 1.45 -26.19
N LEU A 158 11.08 1.32 -25.38
CA LEU A 158 12.04 2.41 -25.12
C LEU A 158 12.83 2.75 -26.40
N ARG A 159 12.91 4.02 -26.70
CA ARG A 159 13.64 4.57 -27.84
C ARG A 159 14.58 5.67 -27.39
N LYS A 160 15.59 5.90 -28.21
CA LYS A 160 16.51 7.04 -28.03
C LYS A 160 15.76 8.36 -27.95
N GLY A 161 16.07 9.17 -26.93
CA GLY A 161 15.43 10.46 -26.66
C GLY A 161 14.17 10.36 -25.78
N ASP A 162 13.72 9.17 -25.43
CA ASP A 162 12.55 9.03 -24.55
C ASP A 162 12.90 9.43 -23.11
N CYS A 163 11.94 10.11 -22.47
CA CYS A 163 11.86 10.20 -21.03
C CYS A 163 11.53 8.80 -20.45
N VAL A 164 12.19 8.41 -19.39
CA VAL A 164 11.96 7.17 -18.65
C VAL A 164 11.57 7.54 -17.23
N LEU A 165 10.31 7.41 -16.91
CA LEU A 165 9.81 7.57 -15.55
C LEU A 165 9.67 6.19 -14.91
N ILE A 166 10.23 6.03 -13.72
CA ILE A 166 10.05 4.85 -12.87
C ILE A 166 9.52 5.32 -11.53
N ASP A 167 8.31 4.92 -11.22
CA ASP A 167 7.67 5.12 -9.91
C ASP A 167 7.46 3.76 -9.26
N MET A 168 8.11 3.53 -8.14
CA MET A 168 8.19 2.21 -7.54
C MET A 168 8.22 2.27 -6.02
N GLY A 169 7.82 1.19 -5.40
CA GLY A 169 7.88 1.04 -3.97
C GLY A 169 7.79 -0.41 -3.54
N CYS A 170 8.19 -0.67 -2.31
CA CYS A 170 8.11 -2.01 -1.76
C CYS A 170 7.51 -2.04 -0.36
N VAL A 171 7.10 -3.23 0.03
CA VAL A 171 6.73 -3.57 1.41
C VAL A 171 7.84 -4.43 2.01
N TYR A 172 8.49 -3.91 3.04
CA TYR A 172 9.47 -4.63 3.83
C TYR A 172 8.99 -4.76 5.27
N LYS A 173 8.75 -5.98 5.73
CA LYS A 173 8.24 -6.29 7.09
C LYS A 173 7.02 -5.43 7.48
N GLY A 174 6.10 -5.20 6.52
CA GLY A 174 4.87 -4.45 6.72
C GLY A 174 4.99 -2.92 6.57
N TYR A 175 6.17 -2.37 6.27
CA TYR A 175 6.39 -0.94 6.05
C TYR A 175 6.71 -0.65 4.59
N CYS A 176 6.03 0.37 4.05
CA CYS A 176 6.14 0.76 2.65
C CYS A 176 7.23 1.83 2.46
N SER A 177 7.86 1.78 1.30
CA SER A 177 8.65 2.87 0.72
C SER A 177 8.05 3.27 -0.63
N ASP A 178 8.39 4.46 -1.10
CA ASP A 178 7.87 5.03 -2.33
C ASP A 178 8.92 5.96 -2.93
N MET A 179 9.18 5.82 -4.24
CA MET A 179 10.21 6.59 -4.93
C MET A 179 9.93 6.72 -6.42
N THR A 180 9.95 7.93 -6.93
CA THR A 180 9.92 8.20 -8.36
C THR A 180 11.26 8.76 -8.83
N ARG A 181 11.75 8.30 -9.99
CA ARG A 181 12.91 8.84 -10.69
C ARG A 181 12.61 8.99 -12.17
N THR A 182 13.15 10.05 -12.74
CA THR A 182 13.04 10.36 -14.17
C THR A 182 14.43 10.36 -14.79
N PHE A 183 14.58 9.59 -15.86
CA PHE A 183 15.79 9.52 -16.67
C PHE A 183 15.48 9.95 -18.10
N PHE A 184 16.52 10.19 -18.90
CA PHE A 184 16.42 10.43 -20.34
C PHE A 184 17.35 9.47 -21.06
N TYR A 185 16.80 8.66 -21.95
CA TYR A 185 17.56 7.63 -22.64
C TYR A 185 18.29 8.18 -23.87
N GLU A 186 19.63 8.23 -23.83
CA GLU A 186 20.52 8.67 -24.93
C GLU A 186 20.20 10.02 -25.58
N GLY A 187 19.53 10.91 -24.87
CA GLY A 187 19.23 12.28 -25.32
C GLY A 187 18.14 12.92 -24.50
N ILE A 188 18.09 14.23 -24.59
CA ILE A 188 17.05 15.06 -23.95
C ILE A 188 16.83 16.31 -24.82
N LEU A 189 15.58 16.70 -24.99
CA LEU A 189 15.23 17.93 -25.69
C LEU A 189 15.32 19.15 -24.74
N GLU A 190 15.64 20.31 -25.30
CA GLU A 190 15.71 21.58 -24.51
C GLU A 190 14.39 21.90 -23.79
N GLU A 191 13.27 21.54 -24.38
CA GLU A 191 11.94 21.75 -23.79
C GLU A 191 11.74 20.81 -22.57
N GLU A 192 12.19 19.58 -22.66
CA GLU A 192 12.12 18.60 -21.56
C GLU A 192 13.01 19.02 -20.39
N ILE A 193 14.22 19.57 -20.66
CA ILE A 193 15.08 20.14 -19.61
C ILE A 193 14.35 21.25 -18.87
N LYS A 194 13.69 22.16 -19.61
CA LYS A 194 12.94 23.28 -19.01
C LYS A 194 11.80 22.77 -18.11
N VAL A 195 11.04 21.80 -18.59
CA VAL A 195 9.94 21.19 -17.81
C VAL A 195 10.49 20.50 -16.56
N TYR A 196 11.55 19.71 -16.71
CA TYR A 196 12.19 19.02 -15.59
C TYR A 196 12.66 20.02 -14.51
N GLU A 197 13.34 21.09 -14.88
CA GLU A 197 13.81 22.11 -13.94
C GLU A 197 12.66 22.87 -13.26
N ILE A 198 11.53 23.10 -13.94
CA ILE A 198 10.34 23.70 -13.34
C ILE A 198 9.74 22.76 -12.28
N VAL A 199 9.57 21.47 -12.61
CA VAL A 199 9.03 20.45 -11.67
C VAL A 199 9.97 20.29 -10.48
N LYS A 200 11.27 20.16 -10.71
CA LYS A 200 12.28 20.07 -9.66
C LYS A 200 12.20 21.26 -8.70
N LYS A 201 12.17 22.48 -9.23
CA LYS A 201 12.05 23.70 -8.43
C LYS A 201 10.74 23.80 -7.65
N ALA A 202 9.65 23.23 -8.18
CA ALA A 202 8.38 23.18 -7.45
C ALA A 202 8.37 22.18 -6.30
N ASN A 203 9.24 21.16 -6.36
CA ASN A 203 9.38 20.14 -5.33
C ASN A 203 10.35 20.56 -4.21
N GLU A 204 11.29 21.44 -4.46
CA GLU A 204 12.21 22.05 -3.49
C GLU A 204 11.52 23.14 -2.63
#